data_465317de0820a3594be8ab298acf67e3
#
_entry.id   465317de0820a3594be8ab298acf67e3
#
_cell.length_a   1.000
_cell.length_b   1.000
_cell.length_c   1.000
_cell.angle_alpha   90.00
_cell.angle_beta   90.00
_cell.angle_gamma   90.00
#
_symmetry.space_group_name_H-M   'P 1'
#
loop_
_entity.id
_entity.type
_entity.pdbx_description
1 polymer ?
#
loop_
_entity_poly.entity_id
_entity_poly.type
_entity_poly.pdbx_seq_one_letter_code
_entity_poly.pdbx_strand_id
1 'polypeptide(L)' 'MELKTLDIFCEIIDNYGDIGVVYRIAKELDKIFPNSKIRVFLNRLEEFKKINSQVKDTPCQIIDGIEYITFDYVQK' A
#
# COMPACT_ATOMS: atom_id res chain seq x y z
N MET A 1 -10.89 5.99 -20.99
CA MET A 1 -11.57 5.42 -19.81
C MET A 1 -10.68 5.59 -18.58
N GLU A 2 -11.27 6.02 -17.51
CA GLU A 2 -10.53 6.26 -16.28
C GLU A 2 -10.66 5.12 -15.31
N LEU A 3 -9.52 4.73 -14.73
CA LEU A 3 -9.54 3.86 -13.57
C LEU A 3 -9.94 4.68 -12.37
N LYS A 4 -10.99 4.28 -11.67
CA LYS A 4 -11.43 5.01 -10.48
C LYS A 4 -10.75 4.50 -9.23
N THR A 5 -10.51 3.20 -9.15
CA THR A 5 -9.89 2.58 -8.01
C THR A 5 -9.00 1.43 -8.48
N LEU A 6 -7.80 1.36 -7.94
CA LEU A 6 -6.86 0.28 -8.23
C LEU A 6 -6.42 -0.32 -6.92
N ASP A 7 -6.67 -1.61 -6.73
CA ASP A 7 -6.34 -2.33 -5.50
C ASP A 7 -5.16 -3.25 -5.75
N ILE A 8 -4.15 -3.17 -4.88
CA ILE A 8 -2.96 -4.01 -4.95
C ILE A 8 -2.88 -4.82 -3.66
N PHE A 9 -2.76 -6.14 -3.80
CA PHE A 9 -2.65 -7.03 -2.64
C PHE A 9 -1.21 -7.49 -2.51
N CYS A 10 -0.66 -7.32 -1.31
CA CYS A 10 0.72 -7.66 -1.01
C CYS A 10 0.80 -8.51 0.25
N GLU A 11 1.20 -9.76 0.08
CA GLU A 11 1.42 -10.64 1.22
C GLU A 11 2.92 -10.73 1.50
N ILE A 12 3.33 -10.19 2.65
CA ILE A 12 4.73 -10.17 3.06
C ILE A 12 5.02 -11.49 3.78
N ILE A 13 5.95 -12.28 3.24
CA ILE A 13 6.24 -13.60 3.79
C ILE A 13 7.51 -13.61 4.63
N ASP A 14 8.64 -13.27 4.05
CA ASP A 14 9.92 -13.43 4.73
C ASP A 14 10.60 -12.12 5.10
N ASN A 15 10.54 -11.16 4.22
CA ASN A 15 11.29 -9.92 4.40
C ASN A 15 10.53 -8.78 3.73
N TYR A 16 11.08 -7.58 3.82
CA TYR A 16 10.42 -6.39 3.32
C TYR A 16 10.70 -6.11 1.85
N GLY A 17 11.29 -7.06 1.13
CA GLY A 17 11.51 -6.89 -0.30
C GLY A 17 10.22 -6.74 -1.08
N ASP A 18 9.22 -7.54 -0.73
CA ASP A 18 7.94 -7.51 -1.42
C ASP A 18 7.24 -6.17 -1.25
N ILE A 19 7.20 -5.64 -0.04
CA ILE A 19 6.54 -4.36 0.19
C ILE A 19 7.33 -3.21 -0.45
N GLY A 20 8.64 -3.34 -0.52
CA GLY A 20 9.46 -2.34 -1.20
C GLY A 20 9.10 -2.23 -2.68
N VAL A 21 8.93 -3.37 -3.33
CA VAL A 21 8.54 -3.41 -4.74
C VAL A 21 7.14 -2.84 -4.93
N VAL A 22 6.19 -3.27 -4.08
CA VAL A 22 4.81 -2.80 -4.17
C VAL A 22 4.72 -1.31 -3.93
N TYR A 23 5.47 -0.80 -2.95
CA TYR A 23 5.50 0.63 -2.65
C TYR A 23 5.94 1.43 -3.87
N ARG A 24 6.98 0.96 -4.55
CA ARG A 24 7.49 1.62 -5.74
C ARG A 24 6.47 1.56 -6.88
N ILE A 25 5.87 0.41 -7.09
CA ILE A 25 4.86 0.22 -8.13
C ILE A 25 3.66 1.12 -7.89
N ALA A 26 3.20 1.21 -6.64
CA ALA A 26 2.05 2.05 -6.31
C ALA A 26 2.33 3.50 -6.62
N LYS A 27 3.54 3.98 -6.31
CA LYS A 27 3.91 5.36 -6.60
C LYS A 27 3.95 5.63 -8.10
N GLU A 28 4.44 4.67 -8.88
CA GLU A 28 4.47 4.82 -10.33
C GLU A 28 3.06 4.84 -10.91
N LEU A 29 2.19 3.97 -10.42
CA LEU A 29 0.81 3.93 -10.87
C LEU A 29 0.07 5.23 -10.54
N ASP A 30 0.39 5.83 -9.40
CA ASP A 30 -0.21 7.10 -9.03
C ASP A 30 0.17 8.20 -10.02
N LYS A 31 1.38 8.15 -10.54
CA LYS A 31 1.82 9.11 -11.56
C LYS A 31 1.12 8.88 -12.90
N ILE A 32 0.90 7.62 -13.25
CA ILE A 32 0.27 7.27 -14.52
C ILE A 32 -1.24 7.55 -14.48
N PHE A 33 -1.87 7.28 -13.35
CA PHE A 33 -3.31 7.46 -13.18
C PHE A 33 -3.59 8.44 -12.04
N PRO A 34 -3.28 9.71 -12.20
CA PRO A 34 -3.38 10.69 -11.10
C PRO A 34 -4.79 10.92 -10.58
N ASN A 35 -5.80 10.58 -11.38
CA ASN A 35 -7.19 10.74 -10.96
C ASN A 35 -7.78 9.48 -10.36
N SER A 36 -7.00 8.45 -10.22
CA SER A 36 -7.47 7.18 -9.67
C SER A 36 -7.03 7.03 -8.22
N LYS A 37 -7.85 6.33 -7.45
CA LYS A 37 -7.54 6.03 -6.07
C LYS A 37 -6.79 4.71 -6.01
N ILE A 38 -5.59 4.72 -5.46
CA ILE A 38 -4.77 3.52 -5.35
C ILE A 38 -4.79 3.06 -3.90
N ARG A 39 -5.13 1.78 -3.70
CA ARG A 39 -5.16 1.17 -2.37
C ARG A 39 -4.27 -0.04 -2.36
N VAL A 40 -3.45 -0.16 -1.31
CA VAL A 40 -2.55 -1.30 -1.12
C VAL A 40 -3.00 -2.05 0.11
N PHE A 41 -3.29 -3.34 -0.06
CA PHE A 41 -3.67 -4.21 1.04
C PHE A 41 -2.48 -5.08 1.41
N LEU A 42 -2.09 -5.09 2.67
CA LEU A 42 -0.93 -5.85 3.13
C LEU A 42 -1.22 -6.55 4.45
N ASN A 43 -0.47 -7.62 4.72
CA ASN A 43 -0.74 -8.43 5.91
C ASN A 43 -0.07 -7.90 7.18
N ARG A 44 0.98 -7.08 7.06
CA ARG A 44 1.63 -6.52 8.25
C ARG A 44 2.37 -5.24 7.90
N LEU A 45 2.57 -4.40 8.92
CA LEU A 45 3.16 -3.08 8.74
C LEU A 45 4.64 -3.01 9.13
N GLU A 46 5.16 -4.02 9.84
CA GLU A 46 6.51 -3.97 10.38
C GLU A 46 7.55 -3.72 9.31
N GLU A 47 7.49 -4.45 8.22
CA GLU A 47 8.45 -4.31 7.12
C GLU A 47 8.29 -2.98 6.42
N PHE A 48 7.04 -2.52 6.27
CA PHE A 48 6.77 -1.24 5.64
C PHE A 48 7.34 -0.09 6.45
N LYS A 49 7.25 -0.17 7.78
CA LYS A 49 7.82 0.85 8.66
C LYS A 49 9.31 1.02 8.47
N LYS A 50 10.00 -0.06 8.12
CA LYS A 50 11.45 -0.01 7.95
C LYS A 50 11.86 0.77 6.71
N ILE A 51 11.01 0.82 5.70
CA ILE A 51 11.32 1.54 4.46
C ILE A 51 10.72 2.93 4.41
N ASN A 52 9.75 3.22 5.29
CA ASN A 52 9.14 4.55 5.33
C ASN A 52 8.75 4.89 6.76
N SER A 53 9.38 5.90 7.32
CA SER A 53 9.16 6.30 8.72
C SER A 53 7.79 6.93 8.96
N GLN A 54 7.06 7.28 7.91
CA GLN A 54 5.72 7.84 8.04
C GLN A 54 4.68 6.79 8.37
N VAL A 55 5.02 5.52 8.20
CA VAL A 55 4.09 4.41 8.45
C VAL A 55 3.81 4.30 9.95
N LYS A 56 2.54 4.25 10.30
CA LYS A 56 2.08 4.18 11.69
C LYS A 56 1.42 2.83 11.97
N ASP A 57 1.26 2.52 13.25
CA ASP A 57 0.58 1.30 13.68
C ASP A 57 -0.93 1.48 13.63
N THR A 58 -1.45 1.61 12.43
CA THR A 58 -2.88 1.77 12.23
C THR A 58 -3.29 0.94 11.02
N PRO A 59 -4.48 0.32 11.06
CA PRO A 59 -4.90 -0.57 9.97
C PRO A 59 -5.21 0.14 8.66
N CYS A 60 -5.41 1.45 8.70
CA CYS A 60 -5.73 2.20 7.49
C CYS A 60 -5.05 3.55 7.54
N GLN A 61 -4.25 3.87 6.52
CA GLN A 61 -3.53 5.13 6.50
C GLN A 61 -3.20 5.54 5.07
N ILE A 62 -2.95 6.83 4.88
CA ILE A 62 -2.60 7.37 3.57
C ILE A 62 -1.18 7.90 3.62
N ILE A 63 -0.33 7.42 2.70
CA ILE A 63 1.05 7.84 2.58
C ILE A 63 1.31 8.17 1.12
N ASP A 64 1.79 9.38 0.85
CA ASP A 64 2.07 9.84 -0.52
C ASP A 64 0.83 9.73 -1.41
N GLY A 65 -0.35 9.97 -0.85
CA GLY A 65 -1.59 9.93 -1.61
C GLY A 65 -2.13 8.53 -1.89
N ILE A 66 -1.49 7.49 -1.34
CA ILE A 66 -1.88 6.11 -1.55
C ILE A 66 -2.39 5.54 -0.24
N GLU A 67 -3.53 4.86 -0.29
CA GLU A 67 -4.13 4.28 0.90
C GLU A 67 -3.56 2.89 1.16
N TYR A 68 -3.10 2.65 2.39
CA TYR A 68 -2.56 1.36 2.82
C TYR A 68 -3.45 0.77 3.89
N ILE A 69 -3.91 -0.46 3.67
CA ILE A 69 -4.90 -1.10 4.53
C ILE A 69 -4.40 -2.49 4.89
N THR A 70 -4.47 -2.85 6.17
CA THR A 70 -4.08 -4.20 6.59
C THR A 70 -5.21 -5.19 6.33
N PHE A 71 -4.85 -6.44 6.09
CA PHE A 71 -5.83 -7.50 5.83
C PHE A 71 -6.81 -7.64 6.99
N ASP A 72 -6.34 -7.50 8.22
CA ASP A 72 -7.18 -7.63 9.40
C ASP A 72 -8.36 -6.66 9.36
N TYR A 73 -8.07 -5.45 8.92
CA TYR A 73 -9.11 -4.42 8.81
C TYR A 73 -10.18 -4.81 7.80
N VAL A 74 -9.74 -5.36 6.67
CA VAL A 74 -10.65 -5.72 5.57
C VAL A 74 -11.51 -6.92 5.94
N GLN A 75 -10.96 -7.84 6.73
CA GLN A 75 -11.66 -9.07 7.08
C GLN A 75 -12.72 -8.91 8.16
N LYS A 76 -12.83 -7.75 8.74
CA LYS A 76 -13.85 -7.50 9.76
C LYS A 76 -15.24 -7.23 9.15
#